data_8b57197d928df10dbd264d2aa31c3c2e
#
_entry.id   8b57197d928df10dbd264d2aa31c3c2e
#
_cell.length_a   1.000
_cell.length_b   1.000
_cell.length_c   1.000
_cell.angle_alpha   90.00
_cell.angle_beta   90.00
_cell.angle_gamma   90.00
#
_symmetry.space_group_name_H-M   'P 1'
#
loop_
_entity.id
_entity.type
_entity.pdbx_description
1 polymer ?
#
loop_
_entity_poly.entity_id
_entity_poly.type
_entity_poly.pdbx_seq_one_letter_code
_entity_poly.pdbx_strand_id
1 'polypeptide(L)'
;MPRELVDWANQTSPTLVAWANVVDATGLSATTVKNAERFLRDYRRMVISARREMALRIRSKIEAEVSPRPPVTIGSMDVIATALQMRRRQLGYGDAGPGSES
;
A
#
# COMPACT_ATOMS: atom_id res chain seq x y z
N MET A 1 16.69 -19.47 -2.66
CA MET A 1 15.75 -18.36 -2.38
C MET A 1 15.24 -18.50 -0.95
N PRO A 2 15.20 -17.42 -0.22
CA PRO A 2 14.70 -17.49 1.15
C PRO A 2 13.26 -17.96 1.19
N ARG A 3 12.95 -18.72 2.20
CA ARG A 3 11.61 -19.30 2.31
C ARG A 3 10.54 -18.25 2.42
N GLU A 4 10.83 -17.17 3.14
CA GLU A 4 9.85 -16.12 3.30
C GLU A 4 9.48 -15.48 1.98
N LEU A 5 10.44 -15.31 1.08
CA LEU A 5 10.13 -14.74 -0.22
C LEU A 5 9.29 -15.68 -1.06
N VAL A 6 9.54 -16.96 -0.95
CA VAL A 6 8.72 -17.93 -1.68
C VAL A 6 7.29 -17.91 -1.18
N ASP A 7 7.11 -17.89 0.14
CA ASP A 7 5.77 -17.86 0.70
C ASP A 7 5.05 -16.59 0.33
N TRP A 8 5.75 -15.45 0.37
CA TRP A 8 5.13 -14.20 0.00
C TRP A 8 4.68 -14.21 -1.46
N ALA A 9 5.52 -14.68 -2.34
CA ALA A 9 5.20 -14.73 -3.76
C ALA A 9 3.99 -15.63 -4.01
N ASN A 10 3.89 -16.72 -3.29
CA ASN A 10 2.77 -17.62 -3.45
C ASN A 10 1.47 -17.07 -2.90
N GLN A 11 1.55 -16.18 -1.91
CA GLN A 11 0.38 -15.59 -1.32
C GLN A 11 -0.09 -14.35 -2.04
N THR A 12 0.77 -13.73 -2.82
CA THR A 12 0.41 -12.51 -3.52
C THR A 12 -0.45 -12.86 -4.72
N SER A 13 -1.65 -12.31 -4.79
CA SER A 13 -2.56 -12.64 -5.87
C SER A 13 -2.10 -12.01 -7.18
N PRO A 14 -2.33 -12.68 -8.30
CA PRO A 14 -2.03 -12.08 -9.60
C PRO A 14 -2.78 -10.77 -9.83
N THR A 15 -3.98 -10.65 -9.26
CA THR A 15 -4.76 -9.44 -9.37
C THR A 15 -4.06 -8.27 -8.67
N LEU A 16 -3.48 -8.52 -7.51
CA LEU A 16 -2.75 -7.49 -6.80
C LEU A 16 -1.52 -7.06 -7.59
N VAL A 17 -0.79 -8.01 -8.14
CA VAL A 17 0.39 -7.71 -8.92
C VAL A 17 0.02 -6.88 -10.15
N ALA A 18 -1.05 -7.28 -10.83
CA ALA A 18 -1.49 -6.55 -12.02
C ALA A 18 -1.86 -5.11 -11.69
N TRP A 19 -2.56 -4.91 -10.59
CA TRP A 19 -2.93 -3.57 -10.18
C TRP A 19 -1.69 -2.76 -9.79
N ALA A 20 -0.77 -3.38 -9.05
CA ALA A 20 0.45 -2.69 -8.63
C ALA A 20 1.26 -2.20 -9.83
N ASN A 21 1.23 -2.95 -10.92
CA ASN A 21 2.00 -2.58 -12.10
C ASN A 21 1.40 -1.40 -12.86
N VAL A 22 0.13 -1.08 -12.66
CA VAL A 22 -0.52 -0.03 -13.44
C VAL A 22 -1.00 1.15 -12.61
N VAL A 23 -1.03 1.03 -11.29
CA VAL A 23 -1.60 2.07 -10.46
C VAL A 23 -0.69 3.29 -10.42
N ASP A 24 -1.33 4.48 -10.50
CA ASP A 24 -0.62 5.74 -10.28
C ASP A 24 -0.98 6.18 -8.87
N ALA A 25 -0.01 6.12 -7.98
CA ALA A 25 -0.20 6.45 -6.58
C ALA A 25 0.37 7.82 -6.22
N THR A 26 0.81 8.59 -7.21
CA THR A 26 1.36 9.92 -6.93
C THR A 26 0.30 10.91 -6.49
N GLY A 27 -0.97 10.59 -6.71
CA GLY A 27 -2.07 11.46 -6.28
C GLY A 27 -2.44 11.33 -4.82
N LEU A 28 -1.80 10.44 -4.07
CA LEU A 28 -2.10 10.29 -2.65
C LEU A 28 -1.73 11.58 -1.90
N SER A 29 -2.67 12.09 -1.10
CA SER A 29 -2.41 13.29 -0.34
C SER A 29 -1.49 12.99 0.83
N ALA A 30 -0.80 14.02 1.31
CA ALA A 30 0.09 13.87 2.46
C ALA A 30 -0.67 13.36 3.68
N THR A 31 -1.90 13.81 3.87
CA THR A 31 -2.72 13.37 4.99
C THR A 31 -3.02 11.88 4.89
N THR A 32 -3.43 11.41 3.71
CA THR A 32 -3.71 9.99 3.52
C THR A 32 -2.45 9.16 3.76
N VAL A 33 -1.32 9.60 3.25
CA VAL A 33 -0.07 8.89 3.44
C VAL A 33 0.30 8.79 4.91
N LYS A 34 0.20 9.90 5.63
CA LYS A 34 0.51 9.89 7.06
C LYS A 34 -0.40 8.97 7.85
N ASN A 35 -1.68 9.02 7.55
CA ASN A 35 -2.63 8.17 8.26
C ASN A 35 -2.39 6.70 7.95
N ALA A 36 -2.09 6.39 6.71
CA ALA A 36 -1.81 5.02 6.31
C ALA A 36 -0.53 4.50 6.97
N GLU A 37 0.51 5.32 6.99
CA GLU A 37 1.77 4.92 7.61
C GLU A 37 1.60 4.69 9.10
N ARG A 38 0.87 5.59 9.77
CA ARG A 38 0.59 5.42 11.19
C ARG A 38 -0.19 4.15 11.45
N PHE A 39 -1.19 3.88 10.61
CA PHE A 39 -1.99 2.68 10.76
C PHE A 39 -1.13 1.42 10.60
N LEU A 40 -0.27 1.38 9.59
CA LEU A 40 0.58 0.21 9.38
C LEU A 40 1.57 0.01 10.52
N ARG A 41 1.96 1.09 11.18
CA ARG A 41 2.86 0.98 12.32
C ARG A 41 2.14 0.46 13.55
N ASP A 42 0.87 0.82 13.72
CA ASP A 42 0.16 0.56 14.97
C ASP A 42 -0.89 -0.54 14.90
N TYR A 43 -1.21 -1.06 13.71
CA TYR A 43 -2.38 -1.91 13.56
C TYR A 43 -2.34 -3.18 14.41
N ARG A 44 -1.14 -3.67 14.70
CA ARG A 44 -1.02 -4.89 15.51
C ARG A 44 -1.46 -4.69 16.95
N ARG A 45 -1.46 -3.44 17.40
CA ARG A 45 -1.90 -3.12 18.76
C ARG A 45 -3.39 -2.83 18.85
N MET A 46 -4.05 -2.72 17.71
CA MET A 46 -5.46 -2.37 17.68
C MET A 46 -6.30 -3.61 17.84
N VAL A 47 -7.48 -3.47 18.47
CA VAL A 47 -8.42 -4.57 18.49
C VAL A 47 -8.92 -4.82 17.08
N ILE A 48 -9.33 -6.06 16.81
CA ILE A 48 -9.65 -6.49 15.46
C ILE A 48 -10.71 -5.63 14.80
N SER A 49 -11.79 -5.30 15.53
CA SER A 49 -12.85 -4.50 14.94
C SER A 49 -12.39 -3.10 14.58
N ALA A 50 -11.60 -2.47 15.44
CA ALA A 50 -11.08 -1.13 15.17
C ALA A 50 -10.11 -1.17 14.00
N ARG A 51 -9.28 -2.20 13.93
CA ARG A 51 -8.34 -2.35 12.84
C ARG A 51 -9.05 -2.47 11.51
N ARG A 52 -10.10 -3.30 11.46
CA ARG A 52 -10.84 -3.50 10.24
C ARG A 52 -11.52 -2.22 9.77
N GLU A 53 -12.11 -1.50 10.71
CA GLU A 53 -12.79 -0.26 10.38
C GLU A 53 -11.82 0.78 9.87
N MET A 54 -10.68 0.93 10.52
CA MET A 54 -9.69 1.90 10.09
C MET A 54 -9.11 1.53 8.73
N ALA A 55 -8.87 0.24 8.49
CA ALA A 55 -8.37 -0.20 7.20
C ALA A 55 -9.34 0.15 6.09
N LEU A 56 -10.62 -0.02 6.31
CA LEU A 56 -11.62 0.32 5.30
C LEU A 56 -11.67 1.83 5.04
N ARG A 57 -11.53 2.64 6.07
CA ARG A 57 -11.51 4.08 5.90
C ARG A 57 -10.31 4.53 5.07
N ILE A 58 -9.14 3.99 5.40
CA ILE A 58 -7.93 4.36 4.67
C ILE A 58 -8.02 3.86 3.24
N ARG A 59 -8.53 2.65 3.04
CA ARG A 59 -8.72 2.13 1.69
C ARG A 59 -9.63 3.04 0.87
N SER A 60 -10.73 3.51 1.44
CA SER A 60 -11.62 4.42 0.75
C SER A 60 -10.92 5.69 0.30
N LYS A 61 -10.08 6.24 1.16
CA LYS A 61 -9.32 7.43 0.80
C LYS A 61 -8.36 7.13 -0.34
N ILE A 62 -7.69 6.00 -0.28
CA ILE A 62 -6.76 5.61 -1.33
C ILE A 62 -7.51 5.44 -2.64
N GLU A 63 -8.67 4.78 -2.61
CA GLU A 63 -9.45 4.56 -3.82
C GLU A 63 -9.85 5.86 -4.50
N ALA A 64 -10.05 6.90 -3.70
CA ALA A 64 -10.41 8.19 -4.25
C ALA A 64 -9.23 8.96 -4.83
N GLU A 65 -8.01 8.56 -4.48
CA GLU A 65 -6.82 9.34 -4.82
C GLU A 65 -5.89 8.65 -5.80
N VAL A 66 -6.11 7.37 -6.11
CA VAL A 66 -5.26 6.65 -7.06
C VAL A 66 -6.05 6.24 -8.29
N SER A 67 -5.36 5.90 -9.34
CA SER A 67 -6.00 5.45 -10.57
C SER A 67 -5.11 4.41 -11.25
N PRO A 68 -5.68 3.27 -11.65
CA PRO A 68 -7.08 2.87 -11.46
C PRO A 68 -7.36 2.43 -10.02
N ARG A 69 -8.63 2.33 -9.68
CA ARG A 69 -9.01 1.87 -8.35
C ARG A 69 -8.58 0.43 -8.15
N PRO A 70 -8.25 0.05 -6.92
CA PRO A 70 -7.89 -1.34 -6.67
C PRO A 70 -9.11 -2.25 -6.85
N PRO A 71 -8.89 -3.47 -7.34
CA PRO A 71 -9.97 -4.44 -7.45
C PRO A 71 -10.59 -4.74 -6.08
N VAL A 72 -11.90 -4.97 -6.08
CA VAL A 72 -12.59 -5.20 -4.81
C VAL A 72 -12.15 -6.49 -4.13
N THR A 73 -11.57 -7.41 -4.88
CA THR A 73 -11.13 -8.68 -4.33
C THR A 73 -9.82 -8.59 -3.54
N ILE A 74 -9.10 -7.48 -3.64
CA ILE A 74 -7.85 -7.32 -2.93
C ILE A 74 -8.14 -6.82 -1.52
N GLY A 75 -7.50 -7.44 -0.52
CA GLY A 75 -7.71 -7.03 0.86
C GLY A 75 -7.24 -5.63 1.14
N SER A 76 -7.86 -4.99 2.13
CA SER A 76 -7.56 -3.60 2.46
C SER A 76 -6.12 -3.38 2.88
N MET A 77 -5.55 -4.31 3.64
CA MET A 77 -4.15 -4.17 4.07
C MET A 77 -3.21 -4.21 2.86
N ASP A 78 -3.51 -5.09 1.90
CA ASP A 78 -2.69 -5.18 0.69
C ASP A 78 -2.80 -3.92 -0.15
N VAL A 79 -4.00 -3.35 -0.23
CA VAL A 79 -4.20 -2.11 -0.96
C VAL A 79 -3.38 -0.99 -0.33
N ILE A 80 -3.45 -0.88 1.00
CA ILE A 80 -2.75 0.19 1.71
C ILE A 80 -1.24 0.06 1.54
N ALA A 81 -0.71 -1.13 1.79
CA ALA A 81 0.73 -1.33 1.71
C ALA A 81 1.24 -1.12 0.29
N THR A 82 0.52 -1.64 -0.70
CA THR A 82 0.93 -1.53 -2.08
C THR A 82 0.90 -0.08 -2.56
N ALA A 83 -0.16 0.65 -2.21
CA ALA A 83 -0.28 2.04 -2.62
C ALA A 83 0.88 2.88 -2.07
N LEU A 84 1.24 2.68 -0.81
CA LEU A 84 2.35 3.42 -0.23
C LEU A 84 3.67 3.06 -0.89
N GLN A 85 3.87 1.78 -1.17
CA GLN A 85 5.09 1.33 -1.80
C GLN A 85 5.22 1.89 -3.22
N MET A 86 4.15 1.85 -3.99
CA MET A 86 4.18 2.35 -5.36
C MET A 86 4.36 3.86 -5.39
N ARG A 87 3.77 4.58 -4.42
CA ARG A 87 3.99 6.00 -4.33
C ARG A 87 5.46 6.33 -4.10
N ARG A 88 6.12 5.59 -3.20
CA ARG A 88 7.53 5.79 -2.96
C ARG A 88 8.35 5.58 -4.22
N ARG A 89 8.06 4.53 -4.95
CA ARG A 89 8.77 4.24 -6.20
C ARG A 89 8.54 5.32 -7.23
N GLN A 90 7.30 5.75 -7.38
CA GLN A 90 6.94 6.70 -8.41
C GLN A 90 7.49 8.09 -8.11
N LEU A 91 7.66 8.41 -6.83
CA LEU A 91 8.28 9.66 -6.44
C LEU A 91 9.79 9.53 -6.24
N GLY A 92 10.34 8.32 -6.40
CA GLY A 92 11.77 8.13 -6.31
C GLY A 92 12.33 8.02 -4.91
N TYR A 93 11.47 7.91 -3.91
CA TYR A 93 11.97 7.96 -2.56
C TYR A 93 12.79 6.76 -2.16
N GLY A 94 12.28 5.60 -2.20
CA GLY A 94 12.97 4.46 -1.66
C GLY A 94 14.12 3.96 -2.47
N ASP A 95 14.01 4.00 -3.78
CA ASP A 95 15.00 3.43 -4.63
C ASP A 95 16.17 4.32 -4.84
N ALA A 96 15.91 5.60 -4.84
CA ALA A 96 16.93 6.51 -5.18
C ALA A 96 17.93 6.61 -4.12
N GLY A 97 17.51 6.51 -2.94
CA GLY A 97 18.44 6.68 -1.87
C GLY A 97 19.08 8.03 -1.93
N PRO A 98 20.05 8.21 -1.12
CA PRO A 98 20.67 9.50 -1.03
C PRO A 98 21.41 9.88 -2.26
N GLY A 99 21.83 8.94 -3.00
CA GLY A 99 22.62 9.26 -4.17
C GLY A 99 21.86 9.99 -5.21
N SER A 100 20.58 9.83 -5.21
CA SER A 100 19.89 10.36 -6.32
C SER A 100 19.61 11.78 -6.15
N GLU A 101 19.71 12.25 -4.96
CA GLU A 101 19.42 13.55 -4.82
C GLU A 101 20.36 14.35 -5.37
N SER A 102 21.37 13.78 -5.55
CA SER A 102 22.36 14.55 -6.12
C SER A 102 22.00 15.14 -7.34
#